data_f1685319aee596698f42afc2650ca7cb
#
_entry.id   f1685319aee596698f42afc2650ca7cb
#
_cell.length_a   1.000
_cell.length_b   1.000
_cell.length_c   1.000
_cell.angle_alpha   90.00
_cell.angle_beta   90.00
_cell.angle_gamma   90.00
#
_symmetry.space_group_name_H-M   'P 1'
#
loop_
_entity.id
_entity.type
_entity.pdbx_description
1 polymer ?
#
loop_
_entity_poly.entity_id
_entity_poly.type
_entity_poly.pdbx_seq_one_letter_code
_entity_poly.pdbx_strand_id
1 'polypeptide(L)'
;GTTILQAARQVGIDIPTLCFLKDINEIGDCRMCIVQVDGRRGFATSCIQKVEEGMNVRTHSKEVIEARKVILDLILSNHQRDCLTCTRNGNCELQNLAVKFNVTGVEYEGEKNKHKIDDLSPSIVRDFNKCILCRRCVSVCKKVQKIGAIDCINRGFESCISTIGDHSLNDVNCTFCGQCIEACPVGALKEKDSTQEAWEKLKDPETYVIVQTAPAVRVALGEEFGMPIGTNVTGKMVSALKRLGFDKVFDTNTGADFTIMEEGTESVSYTHLRAHETVLDL
;
A
#
# COMPACT_ATOMS: atom_id res chain seq x y z
N GLY A 1 -27.14 6.47 4.90
CA GLY A 1 -27.05 7.68 5.73
C GLY A 1 -25.63 8.13 5.90
N THR A 2 -25.41 9.44 5.94
CA THR A 2 -24.10 10.10 6.07
C THR A 2 -23.48 9.78 7.43
N THR A 3 -22.17 9.51 7.49
CA THR A 3 -21.45 9.34 8.75
C THR A 3 -21.00 10.68 9.33
N ILE A 4 -20.71 10.72 10.64
CA ILE A 4 -20.17 11.94 11.30
C ILE A 4 -18.89 12.39 10.60
N LEU A 5 -18.01 11.48 10.22
CA LEU A 5 -16.77 11.78 9.49
C LEU A 5 -17.04 12.45 8.14
N GLN A 6 -18.00 11.92 7.38
CA GLN A 6 -18.37 12.49 6.09
C GLN A 6 -18.99 13.88 6.24
N ALA A 7 -19.90 14.06 7.19
CA ALA A 7 -20.53 15.36 7.47
C ALA A 7 -19.48 16.40 7.93
N ALA A 8 -18.55 16.02 8.81
CA ALA A 8 -17.47 16.88 9.26
C ALA A 8 -16.58 17.36 8.10
N ARG A 9 -16.19 16.44 7.20
CA ARG A 9 -15.38 16.77 6.01
C ARG A 9 -16.08 17.70 5.04
N GLN A 10 -17.41 17.58 4.88
CA GLN A 10 -18.20 18.48 4.03
C GLN A 10 -18.16 19.93 4.51
N VAL A 11 -18.00 20.16 5.81
CA VAL A 11 -17.90 21.51 6.39
C VAL A 11 -16.45 21.91 6.74
N GLY A 12 -15.46 21.19 6.18
CA GLY A 12 -14.04 21.52 6.33
C GLY A 12 -13.42 21.12 7.68
N ILE A 13 -14.11 20.32 8.51
CA ILE A 13 -13.56 19.82 9.78
C ILE A 13 -12.76 18.54 9.54
N ASP A 14 -11.45 18.59 9.83
CA ASP A 14 -10.56 17.46 9.72
C ASP A 14 -10.61 16.57 10.96
N ILE A 15 -11.16 15.37 10.83
CA ILE A 15 -11.10 14.32 11.84
C ILE A 15 -10.06 13.28 11.40
N PRO A 16 -9.01 12.99 12.20
CA PRO A 16 -7.94 12.09 11.82
C PRO A 16 -8.42 10.63 11.68
N THR A 17 -7.84 9.92 10.74
CA THR A 17 -8.12 8.50 10.50
C THR A 17 -6.83 7.76 10.18
N LEU A 18 -6.76 6.43 10.44
CA LEU A 18 -5.67 5.56 9.98
C LEU A 18 -6.20 4.34 9.21
N CYS A 19 -7.38 3.82 9.59
CA CYS A 19 -7.92 2.63 8.89
C CYS A 19 -8.91 3.01 7.79
N PHE A 20 -9.52 4.20 7.83
CA PHE A 20 -10.61 4.58 6.93
C PHE A 20 -10.12 4.76 5.47
N LEU A 21 -10.76 4.05 4.56
CA LEU A 21 -10.75 4.29 3.12
C LEU A 21 -12.20 4.33 2.66
N LYS A 22 -12.63 5.45 2.09
CA LYS A 22 -14.02 5.64 1.63
C LYS A 22 -14.44 4.52 0.68
N ASP A 23 -15.61 3.94 0.92
CA ASP A 23 -16.25 2.88 0.13
C ASP A 23 -15.46 1.54 0.12
N ILE A 24 -14.26 1.49 0.68
CA ILE A 24 -13.38 0.31 0.66
C ILE A 24 -13.22 -0.28 2.06
N ASN A 25 -12.78 0.52 3.05
CA ASN A 25 -12.45 0.07 4.41
C ASN A 25 -13.04 1.01 5.47
N GLU A 26 -14.31 0.82 5.78
CA GLU A 26 -15.07 1.62 6.75
C GLU A 26 -15.42 0.78 7.99
N ILE A 27 -14.39 0.31 8.71
CA ILE A 27 -14.53 -0.69 9.79
C ILE A 27 -14.37 -0.14 11.21
N GLY A 28 -13.91 1.11 11.36
CA GLY A 28 -13.76 1.76 12.66
C GLY A 28 -12.70 1.15 13.58
N ASP A 29 -11.69 0.48 13.04
CA ASP A 29 -10.74 -0.36 13.78
C ASP A 29 -9.71 0.46 14.59
N CYS A 30 -9.08 1.46 13.98
CA CYS A 30 -7.97 2.21 14.58
C CYS A 30 -8.40 3.19 15.69
N ARG A 31 -9.66 3.52 15.81
CA ARG A 31 -10.23 4.48 16.78
C ARG A 31 -9.69 5.92 16.72
N MET A 32 -8.82 6.26 15.77
CA MET A 32 -8.32 7.64 15.64
C MET A 32 -9.41 8.68 15.37
N CYS A 33 -10.51 8.25 14.75
CA CYS A 33 -11.63 9.12 14.38
C CYS A 33 -12.68 9.34 15.50
N ILE A 34 -12.35 9.04 16.76
CA ILE A 34 -13.28 9.22 17.90
C ILE A 34 -13.68 10.68 18.07
N VAL A 35 -14.94 10.88 18.47
CA VAL A 35 -15.55 12.18 18.78
C VAL A 35 -16.47 12.04 20.01
N GLN A 36 -16.80 13.14 20.68
CA GLN A 36 -17.86 13.18 21.66
C GLN A 36 -19.18 13.56 20.99
N VAL A 37 -20.26 12.94 21.45
CA VAL A 37 -21.63 13.27 21.06
C VAL A 37 -22.39 13.63 22.31
N ASP A 38 -22.96 14.81 22.36
CA ASP A 38 -23.69 15.28 23.53
C ASP A 38 -24.85 14.33 23.86
N GLY A 39 -25.04 14.05 25.14
CA GLY A 39 -26.04 13.10 25.62
C GLY A 39 -25.66 11.63 25.51
N ARG A 40 -24.51 11.28 24.88
CA ARG A 40 -24.00 9.92 24.82
C ARG A 40 -22.82 9.69 25.76
N ARG A 41 -22.74 8.51 26.36
CA ARG A 41 -21.63 8.12 27.23
C ARG A 41 -20.45 7.63 26.39
N GLY A 42 -19.25 8.14 26.65
CA GLY A 42 -18.01 7.76 25.98
C GLY A 42 -17.81 8.43 24.62
N PHE A 43 -16.99 7.81 23.78
CA PHE A 43 -16.63 8.32 22.45
C PHE A 43 -17.32 7.54 21.32
N ALA A 44 -17.78 8.24 20.31
CA ALA A 44 -18.32 7.66 19.08
C ALA A 44 -17.23 7.57 18.01
N THR A 45 -17.24 6.50 17.22
CA THR A 45 -16.33 6.30 16.09
C THR A 45 -16.91 6.96 14.84
N SER A 46 -16.47 8.17 14.51
CA SER A 46 -17.10 9.02 13.50
C SER A 46 -17.15 8.42 12.09
N CYS A 47 -16.22 7.53 11.74
CA CYS A 47 -16.17 6.94 10.40
C CYS A 47 -17.27 5.89 10.13
N ILE A 48 -17.92 5.37 11.19
CA ILE A 48 -19.02 4.38 11.08
C ILE A 48 -20.33 4.88 11.70
N GLN A 49 -20.26 5.82 12.67
CA GLN A 49 -21.45 6.37 13.30
C GLN A 49 -22.16 7.30 12.34
N LYS A 50 -23.44 7.02 12.09
CA LYS A 50 -24.32 7.88 11.27
C LYS A 50 -24.76 9.13 12.05
N VAL A 51 -24.98 10.22 11.32
CA VAL A 51 -25.57 11.43 11.88
C VAL A 51 -27.06 11.26 12.16
N GLU A 52 -27.55 11.93 13.17
CA GLU A 52 -28.96 11.98 13.57
C GLU A 52 -29.36 13.46 13.71
N GLU A 53 -30.65 13.76 13.54
CA GLU A 53 -31.18 15.12 13.66
C GLU A 53 -30.98 15.64 15.08
N GLY A 54 -30.53 16.88 15.24
CA GLY A 54 -30.23 17.50 16.53
C GLY A 54 -28.93 16.99 17.20
N MET A 55 -28.15 16.11 16.54
CA MET A 55 -26.88 15.64 17.09
C MET A 55 -25.86 16.76 17.19
N ASN A 56 -25.33 16.98 18.40
CA ASN A 56 -24.22 17.90 18.63
C ASN A 56 -22.93 17.12 18.85
N VAL A 57 -21.88 17.40 18.02
CA VAL A 57 -20.64 16.62 17.96
C VAL A 57 -19.44 17.51 18.28
N ARG A 58 -18.64 17.12 19.26
CA ARG A 58 -17.37 17.76 19.61
C ARG A 58 -16.21 16.95 19.06
N THR A 59 -15.52 17.53 18.08
CA THR A 59 -14.47 16.84 17.34
C THR A 59 -13.07 17.04 17.92
N HIS A 60 -12.85 18.11 18.71
CA HIS A 60 -11.54 18.53 19.22
C HIS A 60 -11.60 18.98 20.69
N SER A 61 -12.49 18.40 21.50
CA SER A 61 -12.46 18.67 22.96
C SER A 61 -11.16 18.14 23.57
N LYS A 62 -10.81 18.62 24.76
CA LYS A 62 -9.63 18.19 25.50
C LYS A 62 -9.60 16.67 25.67
N GLU A 63 -10.72 16.09 26.05
CA GLU A 63 -10.90 14.66 26.29
C GLU A 63 -10.70 13.84 25.00
N VAL A 64 -11.19 14.33 23.86
CA VAL A 64 -11.00 13.69 22.55
C VAL A 64 -9.53 13.72 22.15
N ILE A 65 -8.83 14.84 22.37
CA ILE A 65 -7.41 14.97 22.05
C ILE A 65 -6.57 14.05 22.93
N GLU A 66 -6.83 14.02 24.24
CA GLU A 66 -6.13 13.13 25.17
C GLU A 66 -6.36 11.66 24.83
N ALA A 67 -7.59 11.26 24.55
CA ALA A 67 -7.89 9.89 24.15
C ALA A 67 -7.19 9.48 22.83
N ARG A 68 -7.10 10.40 21.85
CA ARG A 68 -6.34 10.14 20.61
C ARG A 68 -4.84 9.98 20.85
N LYS A 69 -4.26 10.73 21.81
CA LYS A 69 -2.85 10.56 22.21
C LYS A 69 -2.62 9.18 22.80
N VAL A 70 -3.47 8.72 23.69
CA VAL A 70 -3.42 7.36 24.25
C VAL A 70 -3.52 6.31 23.16
N ILE A 71 -4.43 6.46 22.20
CA ILE A 71 -4.57 5.53 21.07
C ILE A 71 -3.30 5.48 20.23
N LEU A 72 -2.71 6.63 19.91
CA LEU A 72 -1.47 6.71 19.16
C LEU A 72 -0.32 6.05 19.91
N ASP A 73 -0.21 6.30 21.22
CA ASP A 73 0.81 5.70 22.05
C ASP A 73 0.69 4.17 22.10
N LEU A 74 -0.52 3.64 22.26
CA LEU A 74 -0.77 2.20 22.19
C LEU A 74 -0.44 1.60 20.81
N ILE A 75 -0.71 2.30 19.71
CA ILE A 75 -0.31 1.85 18.37
C ILE A 75 1.23 1.84 18.26
N LEU A 76 1.88 2.90 18.73
CA LEU A 76 3.34 3.04 18.68
C LEU A 76 4.06 2.07 19.63
N SER A 77 3.43 1.60 20.70
CA SER A 77 4.02 0.68 21.65
C SER A 77 4.38 -0.68 21.02
N ASN A 78 3.57 -1.14 20.06
CA ASN A 78 3.83 -2.39 19.32
C ASN A 78 4.45 -2.16 17.93
N HIS A 79 4.60 -0.91 17.48
CA HIS A 79 5.17 -0.57 16.19
C HIS A 79 6.70 -0.49 16.26
N GLN A 80 7.41 -1.03 15.25
CA GLN A 80 8.85 -0.84 15.13
C GLN A 80 9.16 0.60 14.71
N ARG A 81 9.84 1.35 15.59
CA ARG A 81 10.06 2.80 15.47
C ARG A 81 11.41 3.17 14.85
N ASP A 82 11.83 2.47 13.81
CA ASP A 82 13.06 2.74 13.04
C ASP A 82 12.82 3.78 11.91
N CYS A 83 12.11 4.85 12.21
CA CYS A 83 11.62 5.84 11.23
C CYS A 83 12.71 6.35 10.29
N LEU A 84 13.92 6.60 10.78
CA LEU A 84 15.02 7.16 9.97
C LEU A 84 15.48 6.23 8.84
N THR A 85 15.31 4.91 8.99
CA THR A 85 15.65 3.89 8.00
C THR A 85 14.42 3.31 7.28
N CYS A 86 13.23 3.77 7.66
CA CYS A 86 11.99 3.31 7.07
C CYS A 86 11.73 3.97 5.72
N THR A 87 11.33 3.18 4.72
CA THR A 87 11.01 3.68 3.37
C THR A 87 9.85 4.69 3.34
N ARG A 88 9.00 4.71 4.38
CA ARG A 88 7.88 5.65 4.52
C ARG A 88 8.24 6.88 5.37
N ASN A 89 9.51 7.09 5.71
CA ASN A 89 9.92 8.28 6.47
C ASN A 89 9.53 9.56 5.73
N GLY A 90 8.89 10.50 6.44
CA GLY A 90 8.37 11.75 5.84
C GLY A 90 7.05 11.60 5.08
N ASN A 91 6.61 10.38 4.75
CA ASN A 91 5.33 10.07 4.08
C ASN A 91 4.58 8.93 4.78
N CYS A 92 4.53 8.94 6.09
CA CYS A 92 3.87 7.96 6.94
C CYS A 92 2.70 8.60 7.69
N GLU A 93 1.47 8.08 7.49
CA GLU A 93 0.29 8.63 8.16
C GLU A 93 0.40 8.54 9.69
N LEU A 94 0.99 7.46 10.23
CA LEU A 94 1.21 7.31 11.67
C LEU A 94 2.21 8.34 12.21
N GLN A 95 3.33 8.55 11.51
CA GLN A 95 4.33 9.55 11.86
C GLN A 95 3.73 10.97 11.85
N ASN A 96 2.96 11.30 10.82
CA ASN A 96 2.29 12.60 10.70
C ASN A 96 1.31 12.84 11.85
N LEU A 97 0.57 11.80 12.26
CA LEU A 97 -0.33 11.91 13.40
C LEU A 97 0.43 12.03 14.74
N ALA A 98 1.53 11.30 14.93
CA ALA A 98 2.38 11.45 16.10
C ALA A 98 2.89 12.89 16.25
N VAL A 99 3.35 13.49 15.16
CA VAL A 99 3.76 14.92 15.12
C VAL A 99 2.57 15.83 15.41
N LYS A 100 1.43 15.64 14.73
CA LYS A 100 0.21 16.47 14.91
C LYS A 100 -0.29 16.49 16.34
N PHE A 101 -0.21 15.36 17.05
CA PHE A 101 -0.66 15.24 18.45
C PHE A 101 0.47 15.41 19.48
N ASN A 102 1.68 15.77 19.03
CA ASN A 102 2.86 15.92 19.87
C ASN A 102 3.15 14.69 20.76
N VAL A 103 3.08 13.50 20.15
CA VAL A 103 3.47 12.24 20.78
C VAL A 103 4.93 11.97 20.43
N THR A 104 5.83 12.27 21.38
CA THR A 104 7.30 12.21 21.18
C THR A 104 7.94 10.97 21.75
N GLY A 105 7.24 10.20 22.56
CA GLY A 105 7.70 8.98 23.20
C GLY A 105 6.56 7.96 23.30
N VAL A 106 6.85 6.80 23.87
CA VAL A 106 5.87 5.78 24.19
C VAL A 106 5.88 5.57 25.71
N GLU A 107 4.72 5.82 26.32
CA GLU A 107 4.51 5.65 27.76
C GLU A 107 4.15 4.21 28.13
N TYR A 108 3.44 3.51 27.23
CA TYR A 108 2.99 2.13 27.41
C TYR A 108 4.02 1.17 26.80
N GLU A 109 5.00 0.76 27.58
CA GLU A 109 5.95 -0.25 27.16
C GLU A 109 5.46 -1.64 27.58
N GLY A 110 5.68 -2.64 26.71
CA GLY A 110 5.26 -4.00 26.93
C GLY A 110 5.88 -4.97 25.95
N GLU A 111 5.34 -6.17 25.91
CA GLU A 111 5.71 -7.17 24.92
C GLU A 111 5.36 -6.66 23.51
N LYS A 112 6.25 -6.93 22.54
CA LYS A 112 6.08 -6.60 21.13
C LYS A 112 5.95 -7.86 20.31
N ASN A 113 5.02 -7.85 19.38
CA ASN A 113 4.95 -8.89 18.36
C ASN A 113 6.22 -8.86 17.51
N LYS A 114 6.74 -10.05 17.23
CA LYS A 114 7.89 -10.25 16.34
C LYS A 114 7.46 -11.11 15.17
N HIS A 115 7.54 -10.55 13.99
CA HIS A 115 7.20 -11.23 12.76
C HIS A 115 8.44 -11.39 11.88
N LYS A 116 8.49 -12.50 11.15
CA LYS A 116 9.50 -12.70 10.11
C LYS A 116 9.16 -11.77 8.94
N ILE A 117 10.19 -11.12 8.39
CA ILE A 117 10.03 -10.35 7.14
C ILE A 117 9.88 -11.34 5.99
N ASP A 118 8.85 -11.14 5.17
CA ASP A 118 8.65 -11.88 3.94
C ASP A 118 9.12 -11.05 2.75
N ASP A 119 10.25 -11.42 2.17
CA ASP A 119 10.91 -10.81 1.01
C ASP A 119 11.08 -11.77 -0.17
N LEU A 120 10.42 -12.94 -0.11
CA LEU A 120 10.54 -13.98 -1.13
C LEU A 120 9.79 -13.65 -2.42
N SER A 121 8.80 -12.76 -2.35
CA SER A 121 8.06 -12.33 -3.55
C SER A 121 8.95 -11.52 -4.50
N PRO A 122 8.66 -11.54 -5.82
CA PRO A 122 9.48 -10.83 -6.80
C PRO A 122 9.40 -9.31 -6.69
N SER A 123 8.35 -8.75 -6.06
CA SER A 123 8.09 -7.31 -6.10
C SER A 123 7.59 -6.68 -4.79
N ILE A 124 7.12 -7.47 -3.81
CA ILE A 124 6.51 -6.96 -2.58
C ILE A 124 7.25 -7.51 -1.37
N VAL A 125 7.69 -6.63 -0.48
CA VAL A 125 8.23 -7.00 0.83
C VAL A 125 7.20 -6.71 1.91
N ARG A 126 6.99 -7.68 2.82
CA ARG A 126 6.10 -7.56 3.98
C ARG A 126 6.89 -7.54 5.28
N ASP A 127 6.79 -6.45 6.05
CA ASP A 127 7.37 -6.30 7.38
C ASP A 127 6.26 -6.00 8.40
N PHE A 128 5.71 -7.04 8.99
CA PHE A 128 4.60 -6.88 9.92
C PHE A 128 5.00 -6.36 11.31
N ASN A 129 6.29 -6.21 11.61
CA ASN A 129 6.74 -5.48 12.79
C ASN A 129 6.34 -3.99 12.73
N LYS A 130 5.99 -3.51 11.53
CA LYS A 130 5.48 -2.15 11.26
C LYS A 130 3.97 -2.10 11.04
N CYS A 131 3.28 -3.23 11.11
CA CYS A 131 1.85 -3.28 10.85
C CYS A 131 1.04 -2.71 12.03
N ILE A 132 0.05 -1.88 11.73
CA ILE A 132 -0.88 -1.31 12.71
C ILE A 132 -2.27 -1.96 12.65
N LEU A 133 -2.41 -3.09 11.97
CA LEU A 133 -3.64 -3.89 11.84
C LEU A 133 -4.84 -3.11 11.27
N CYS A 134 -4.62 -2.07 10.49
CA CYS A 134 -5.69 -1.20 9.95
C CYS A 134 -6.54 -1.88 8.87
N ARG A 135 -6.13 -3.02 8.34
CA ARG A 135 -6.82 -3.85 7.32
C ARG A 135 -7.11 -3.16 5.98
N ARG A 136 -6.54 -1.99 5.69
CA ARG A 136 -6.72 -1.33 4.37
C ARG A 136 -6.27 -2.25 3.23
N CYS A 137 -5.09 -2.87 3.35
CA CYS A 137 -4.55 -3.79 2.36
C CYS A 137 -5.45 -5.02 2.13
N VAL A 138 -6.03 -5.58 3.19
CA VAL A 138 -7.00 -6.69 3.11
C VAL A 138 -8.24 -6.28 2.32
N SER A 139 -8.82 -5.12 2.66
CA SER A 139 -10.02 -4.64 1.98
C SER A 139 -9.78 -4.32 0.52
N VAL A 140 -8.65 -3.71 0.18
CA VAL A 140 -8.28 -3.46 -1.22
C VAL A 140 -8.08 -4.78 -1.97
N CYS A 141 -7.33 -5.74 -1.41
CA CYS A 141 -7.10 -7.04 -2.04
C CYS A 141 -8.40 -7.80 -2.28
N LYS A 142 -9.32 -7.80 -1.30
CA LYS A 142 -10.59 -8.53 -1.41
C LYS A 142 -11.66 -7.80 -2.22
N LYS A 143 -11.88 -6.51 -1.94
CA LYS A 143 -13.03 -5.78 -2.50
C LYS A 143 -12.72 -5.14 -3.85
N VAL A 144 -11.52 -4.60 -4.04
CA VAL A 144 -11.11 -3.92 -5.27
C VAL A 144 -10.50 -4.90 -6.25
N GLN A 145 -9.44 -5.60 -5.84
CA GLN A 145 -8.71 -6.53 -6.71
C GLN A 145 -9.40 -7.90 -6.87
N LYS A 146 -10.31 -8.28 -5.97
CA LYS A 146 -11.01 -9.57 -5.97
C LYS A 146 -10.10 -10.80 -5.84
N ILE A 147 -8.87 -10.63 -5.37
CA ILE A 147 -7.87 -11.68 -5.22
C ILE A 147 -7.97 -12.35 -3.84
N GLY A 148 -7.93 -11.55 -2.76
CA GLY A 148 -8.03 -12.06 -1.40
C GLY A 148 -6.82 -12.86 -0.92
N ALA A 149 -5.61 -12.57 -1.44
CA ALA A 149 -4.38 -13.27 -1.07
C ALA A 149 -3.98 -13.07 0.40
N ILE A 150 -4.39 -11.98 1.02
CA ILE A 150 -4.07 -11.63 2.42
C ILE A 150 -5.32 -11.38 3.23
N ASP A 151 -5.26 -11.76 4.51
CA ASP A 151 -6.32 -11.51 5.51
C ASP A 151 -5.75 -11.33 6.91
N CYS A 152 -6.60 -11.02 7.87
CA CYS A 152 -6.24 -11.09 9.28
C CYS A 152 -6.26 -12.56 9.73
N ILE A 153 -5.12 -13.05 10.18
CA ILE A 153 -4.97 -14.39 10.76
C ILE A 153 -4.71 -14.29 12.26
N ASN A 154 -4.90 -15.40 12.97
CA ASN A 154 -4.80 -15.49 14.42
C ASN A 154 -5.82 -14.58 15.15
N ARG A 155 -5.65 -14.41 16.45
CA ARG A 155 -6.53 -13.59 17.29
C ARG A 155 -5.81 -13.03 18.51
N GLY A 156 -6.40 -12.00 19.11
CA GLY A 156 -5.81 -11.33 20.28
C GLY A 156 -4.47 -10.69 19.95
N PHE A 157 -3.50 -10.83 20.82
CA PHE A 157 -2.16 -10.26 20.64
C PHE A 157 -1.42 -10.82 19.43
N GLU A 158 -1.64 -12.09 19.11
CA GLU A 158 -1.02 -12.78 17.96
C GLU A 158 -1.64 -12.40 16.60
N SER A 159 -2.65 -11.51 16.56
CA SER A 159 -3.28 -11.11 15.30
C SER A 159 -2.27 -10.47 14.37
N CYS A 160 -2.23 -10.92 13.12
CA CYS A 160 -1.43 -10.29 12.07
C CYS A 160 -2.15 -10.32 10.72
N ILE A 161 -1.68 -9.51 9.79
CA ILE A 161 -2.17 -9.56 8.40
C ILE A 161 -1.23 -10.46 7.62
N SER A 162 -1.72 -11.58 7.16
CA SER A 162 -0.89 -12.52 6.39
C SER A 162 -1.71 -13.30 5.38
N THR A 163 -1.08 -14.25 4.73
CA THR A 163 -1.69 -15.22 3.83
C THR A 163 -2.28 -16.39 4.63
N ILE A 164 -3.07 -17.23 4.00
CA ILE A 164 -3.53 -18.47 4.61
C ILE A 164 -2.32 -19.33 5.03
N GLY A 165 -2.32 -19.83 6.26
CA GLY A 165 -1.21 -20.64 6.80
C GLY A 165 0.11 -19.87 7.02
N ASP A 166 0.08 -18.54 6.97
CA ASP A 166 1.26 -17.66 7.11
C ASP A 166 2.38 -17.94 6.10
N HIS A 167 2.01 -18.35 4.89
CA HIS A 167 2.94 -18.57 3.79
C HIS A 167 3.47 -17.25 3.20
N SER A 168 4.54 -17.32 2.41
CA SER A 168 5.00 -16.19 1.62
C SER A 168 3.96 -15.77 0.57
N LEU A 169 3.98 -14.49 0.15
CA LEU A 169 3.20 -14.04 -1.01
C LEU A 169 3.56 -14.79 -2.29
N ASN A 170 4.78 -15.31 -2.38
CA ASN A 170 5.23 -16.11 -3.52
C ASN A 170 4.54 -17.47 -3.61
N ASP A 171 4.01 -17.98 -2.50
CA ASP A 171 3.44 -19.33 -2.40
C ASP A 171 1.90 -19.33 -2.46
N VAL A 172 1.28 -18.19 -2.72
CA VAL A 172 -0.17 -18.02 -2.79
C VAL A 172 -0.59 -17.33 -4.09
N ASN A 173 -1.88 -17.36 -4.40
CA ASN A 173 -2.43 -16.73 -5.61
C ASN A 173 -2.41 -15.19 -5.51
N CYS A 174 -1.22 -14.61 -5.41
CA CYS A 174 -0.99 -13.18 -5.45
C CYS A 174 -0.61 -12.76 -6.87
N THR A 175 -1.22 -11.69 -7.40
CA THR A 175 -0.88 -11.13 -8.73
C THR A 175 0.21 -10.06 -8.66
N PHE A 176 0.77 -9.81 -7.50
CA PHE A 176 1.81 -8.80 -7.25
C PHE A 176 1.46 -7.39 -7.76
N CYS A 177 0.17 -7.03 -7.77
CA CYS A 177 -0.33 -5.76 -8.31
C CYS A 177 0.08 -4.50 -7.52
N GLY A 178 0.64 -4.64 -6.30
CA GLY A 178 1.11 -3.52 -5.47
C GLY A 178 0.02 -2.69 -4.78
N GLN A 179 -1.28 -2.90 -5.04
CA GLN A 179 -2.36 -2.10 -4.47
C GLN A 179 -2.42 -2.14 -2.93
N CYS A 180 -1.92 -3.20 -2.33
CA CYS A 180 -1.79 -3.31 -0.87
C CYS A 180 -0.71 -2.38 -0.31
N ILE A 181 0.36 -2.10 -1.08
CA ILE A 181 1.42 -1.14 -0.72
C ILE A 181 0.85 0.26 -0.71
N GLU A 182 0.15 0.66 -1.78
CA GLU A 182 -0.47 1.97 -1.93
C GLU A 182 -1.49 2.24 -0.80
N ALA A 183 -2.29 1.23 -0.44
CA ALA A 183 -3.27 1.34 0.63
C ALA A 183 -2.65 1.38 2.03
N CYS A 184 -1.39 0.98 2.22
CA CYS A 184 -0.76 0.86 3.52
C CYS A 184 -0.39 2.25 4.08
N PRO A 185 -0.91 2.66 5.25
CA PRO A 185 -0.61 3.98 5.83
C PRO A 185 0.77 4.07 6.50
N VAL A 186 1.48 2.94 6.58
CA VAL A 186 2.79 2.80 7.24
C VAL A 186 3.75 1.98 6.37
N GLY A 187 4.97 1.73 6.83
CA GLY A 187 5.99 0.96 6.09
C GLY A 187 5.92 -0.57 6.24
N ALA A 188 4.74 -1.13 6.52
CA ALA A 188 4.57 -2.58 6.67
C ALA A 188 4.58 -3.34 5.34
N LEU A 189 4.21 -2.69 4.27
CA LEU A 189 4.27 -3.18 2.90
C LEU A 189 5.07 -2.19 2.07
N LYS A 190 6.02 -2.69 1.30
CA LYS A 190 6.86 -1.88 0.44
C LYS A 190 7.22 -2.64 -0.83
N GLU A 191 7.64 -1.91 -1.84
CA GLU A 191 8.24 -2.44 -3.04
C GLU A 191 9.56 -3.14 -2.71
N LYS A 192 9.87 -4.21 -3.44
CA LYS A 192 11.19 -4.83 -3.39
C LYS A 192 12.17 -3.96 -4.16
N ASP A 193 13.18 -3.45 -3.48
CA ASP A 193 14.22 -2.64 -4.08
C ASP A 193 15.34 -3.53 -4.61
N SER A 194 15.48 -3.59 -5.94
CA SER A 194 16.54 -4.32 -6.65
C SER A 194 17.62 -3.38 -7.20
N THR A 195 17.66 -2.12 -6.77
CA THR A 195 18.62 -1.13 -7.26
C THR A 195 20.05 -1.56 -7.03
N GLN A 196 20.37 -2.11 -5.85
CA GLN A 196 21.72 -2.57 -5.51
C GLN A 196 22.15 -3.73 -6.43
N GLU A 197 21.26 -4.70 -6.65
CA GLU A 197 21.50 -5.82 -7.56
C GLU A 197 21.76 -5.34 -8.99
N ALA A 198 20.97 -4.38 -9.48
CA ALA A 198 21.18 -3.76 -10.78
C ALA A 198 22.56 -3.08 -10.87
N TRP A 199 22.98 -2.33 -9.85
CA TRP A 199 24.31 -1.72 -9.81
C TRP A 199 25.45 -2.75 -9.80
N GLU A 200 25.30 -3.87 -9.12
CA GLU A 200 26.28 -4.96 -9.13
C GLU A 200 26.44 -5.55 -10.52
N LYS A 201 25.32 -5.79 -11.23
CA LYS A 201 25.32 -6.30 -12.60
C LYS A 201 25.92 -5.31 -13.59
N LEU A 202 25.62 -4.00 -13.46
CA LEU A 202 26.19 -2.96 -14.31
C LEU A 202 27.71 -2.78 -14.16
N LYS A 203 28.26 -3.19 -13.00
CA LYS A 203 29.71 -3.13 -12.73
C LYS A 203 30.46 -4.37 -13.23
N ASP A 204 29.75 -5.43 -13.50
CA ASP A 204 30.35 -6.69 -13.95
C ASP A 204 30.58 -6.63 -15.48
N PRO A 205 31.84 -6.60 -15.97
CA PRO A 205 32.13 -6.47 -17.38
C PRO A 205 31.73 -7.71 -18.22
N GLU A 206 31.49 -8.85 -17.57
CA GLU A 206 31.07 -10.08 -18.27
C GLU A 206 29.54 -10.18 -18.37
N THR A 207 28.80 -9.30 -17.71
CA THR A 207 27.33 -9.31 -17.73
C THR A 207 26.78 -8.30 -18.74
N TYR A 208 25.99 -8.77 -19.70
CA TYR A 208 25.26 -7.93 -20.65
C TYR A 208 23.91 -7.52 -20.04
N VAL A 209 23.73 -6.23 -19.72
CA VAL A 209 22.57 -5.74 -18.98
C VAL A 209 21.61 -4.99 -19.89
N ILE A 210 20.40 -5.47 -20.00
CA ILE A 210 19.33 -4.81 -20.74
C ILE A 210 18.28 -4.25 -19.79
N VAL A 211 17.61 -3.18 -20.20
CA VAL A 211 16.49 -2.59 -19.44
C VAL A 211 15.29 -2.33 -20.35
N GLN A 212 14.10 -2.66 -19.83
CA GLN A 212 12.83 -2.28 -20.45
C GLN A 212 12.17 -1.22 -19.56
N THR A 213 11.72 -0.13 -20.16
CA THR A 213 11.08 0.97 -19.44
C THR A 213 9.56 0.85 -19.48
N ALA A 214 8.90 1.00 -18.31
CA ALA A 214 7.44 1.09 -18.26
C ALA A 214 6.93 2.39 -18.91
N PRO A 215 5.73 2.37 -19.54
CA PRO A 215 5.20 3.55 -20.25
C PRO A 215 5.07 4.80 -19.40
N ALA A 216 4.66 4.67 -18.13
CA ALA A 216 4.45 5.80 -17.23
C ALA A 216 5.76 6.51 -16.83
N VAL A 217 6.89 5.82 -16.77
CA VAL A 217 8.18 6.37 -16.34
C VAL A 217 8.65 7.49 -17.25
N ARG A 218 8.34 7.44 -18.55
CA ARG A 218 8.70 8.49 -19.52
C ARG A 218 8.10 9.87 -19.23
N VAL A 219 7.06 9.92 -18.40
CA VAL A 219 6.41 11.17 -17.96
C VAL A 219 6.75 11.44 -16.50
N ALA A 220 6.60 10.49 -15.60
CA ALA A 220 6.89 10.63 -14.17
C ALA A 220 8.34 11.08 -13.90
N LEU A 221 9.31 10.57 -14.65
CA LEU A 221 10.71 10.96 -14.50
C LEU A 221 10.93 12.47 -14.75
N GLY A 222 10.19 13.08 -15.67
CA GLY A 222 10.27 14.54 -15.90
C GLY A 222 9.81 15.33 -14.68
N GLU A 223 8.74 14.89 -14.03
CA GLU A 223 8.18 15.53 -12.84
C GLU A 223 9.14 15.46 -11.66
N GLU A 224 9.79 14.32 -11.44
CA GLU A 224 10.82 14.15 -10.39
C GLU A 224 12.04 15.10 -10.57
N PHE A 225 12.34 15.49 -11.81
CA PHE A 225 13.37 16.48 -12.11
C PHE A 225 12.83 17.92 -12.26
N GLY A 226 11.65 18.19 -11.74
CA GLY A 226 11.06 19.54 -11.69
C GLY A 226 10.57 20.07 -13.04
N MET A 227 10.35 19.22 -14.03
CA MET A 227 9.73 19.61 -15.29
C MET A 227 8.21 19.75 -15.13
N PRO A 228 7.55 20.53 -16.02
CA PRO A 228 6.08 20.61 -15.99
C PRO A 228 5.40 19.25 -16.05
N ILE A 229 4.30 19.10 -15.33
CA ILE A 229 3.48 17.87 -15.30
C ILE A 229 3.14 17.46 -16.74
N GLY A 230 3.29 16.17 -17.04
CA GLY A 230 2.99 15.61 -18.35
C GLY A 230 4.12 15.76 -19.39
N THR A 231 5.28 16.28 -19.02
CA THR A 231 6.42 16.41 -19.95
C THR A 231 6.97 15.02 -20.32
N ASN A 232 6.91 14.68 -21.61
CA ASN A 232 7.48 13.42 -22.11
C ASN A 232 9.01 13.54 -22.25
N VAL A 233 9.75 12.75 -21.48
CA VAL A 233 11.23 12.75 -21.45
C VAL A 233 11.85 11.48 -22.02
N THR A 234 11.17 10.74 -22.90
CA THR A 234 11.62 9.44 -23.45
C THR A 234 13.06 9.47 -23.93
N GLY A 235 13.45 10.42 -24.77
CA GLY A 235 14.82 10.53 -25.30
C GLY A 235 15.86 10.80 -24.22
N LYS A 236 15.55 11.66 -23.25
CA LYS A 236 16.42 11.94 -22.10
C LYS A 236 16.58 10.73 -21.21
N MET A 237 15.48 10.00 -20.93
CA MET A 237 15.47 8.78 -20.15
C MET A 237 16.34 7.69 -20.78
N VAL A 238 16.19 7.42 -22.08
CA VAL A 238 17.03 6.46 -22.81
C VAL A 238 18.51 6.86 -22.74
N SER A 239 18.80 8.14 -22.94
CA SER A 239 20.19 8.66 -22.86
C SER A 239 20.77 8.50 -21.44
N ALA A 240 19.98 8.74 -20.42
CA ALA A 240 20.39 8.57 -19.02
C ALA A 240 20.70 7.09 -18.71
N LEU A 241 19.81 6.17 -19.09
CA LEU A 241 20.02 4.73 -18.89
C LEU A 241 21.28 4.22 -19.62
N LYS A 242 21.52 4.65 -20.84
CA LYS A 242 22.77 4.32 -21.56
C LYS A 242 24.01 4.88 -20.86
N ARG A 243 23.95 6.08 -20.30
CA ARG A 243 25.06 6.68 -19.52
C ARG A 243 25.29 5.96 -18.19
N LEU A 244 24.26 5.34 -17.60
CA LEU A 244 24.39 4.51 -16.40
C LEU A 244 25.07 3.18 -16.66
N GLY A 245 25.21 2.76 -17.94
CA GLY A 245 25.93 1.57 -18.33
C GLY A 245 25.07 0.44 -18.88
N PHE A 246 23.76 0.63 -19.06
CA PHE A 246 22.91 -0.39 -19.71
C PHE A 246 23.30 -0.57 -21.18
N ASP A 247 23.53 -1.81 -21.60
CA ASP A 247 23.92 -2.16 -22.96
C ASP A 247 22.82 -1.88 -23.98
N LYS A 248 21.57 -2.23 -23.61
CA LYS A 248 20.38 -1.97 -24.43
C LYS A 248 19.24 -1.41 -23.59
N VAL A 249 18.51 -0.51 -24.21
CA VAL A 249 17.30 0.11 -23.63
C VAL A 249 16.15 -0.13 -24.58
N PHE A 250 15.12 -0.82 -24.11
CA PHE A 250 13.88 -1.08 -24.83
C PHE A 250 12.72 -0.36 -24.18
N ASP A 251 11.74 0.02 -24.96
CA ASP A 251 10.46 0.45 -24.41
C ASP A 251 9.41 -0.67 -24.40
N THR A 252 8.34 -0.45 -23.71
CA THR A 252 7.25 -1.42 -23.61
C THR A 252 6.53 -1.63 -24.96
N ASN A 253 6.56 -0.63 -25.87
CA ASN A 253 5.97 -0.77 -27.20
C ASN A 253 6.69 -1.86 -27.99
N THR A 254 8.02 -1.91 -27.91
CA THR A 254 8.82 -3.00 -28.53
C THR A 254 8.43 -4.37 -27.96
N GLY A 255 8.23 -4.46 -26.63
CA GLY A 255 7.75 -5.68 -25.99
C GLY A 255 6.33 -6.06 -26.47
N ALA A 256 5.44 -5.09 -26.60
CA ALA A 256 4.09 -5.30 -27.10
C ALA A 256 4.08 -5.78 -28.56
N ASP A 257 4.96 -5.26 -29.42
CA ASP A 257 5.09 -5.71 -30.79
C ASP A 257 5.49 -7.20 -30.86
N PHE A 258 6.44 -7.64 -30.04
CA PHE A 258 6.80 -9.06 -29.91
C PHE A 258 5.65 -9.91 -29.38
N THR A 259 4.93 -9.44 -28.36
CA THR A 259 3.73 -10.12 -27.86
C THR A 259 2.69 -10.31 -28.94
N ILE A 260 2.41 -9.29 -29.76
CA ILE A 260 1.47 -9.39 -30.89
C ILE A 260 1.94 -10.41 -31.91
N MET A 261 3.23 -10.46 -32.23
CA MET A 261 3.78 -11.41 -33.19
C MET A 261 3.66 -12.85 -32.70
N GLU A 262 3.99 -13.13 -31.44
CA GLU A 262 3.99 -14.46 -30.86
C GLU A 262 2.58 -14.94 -30.50
N GLU A 263 1.91 -14.22 -29.61
CA GLU A 263 0.58 -14.60 -29.11
C GLU A 263 -0.51 -14.45 -30.17
N GLY A 264 -0.40 -13.45 -31.06
CA GLY A 264 -1.30 -13.30 -32.21
C GLY A 264 -1.20 -14.48 -33.15
N THR A 265 -0.01 -14.96 -33.42
CA THR A 265 0.23 -16.15 -34.27
C THR A 265 -0.30 -17.42 -33.58
N GLU A 266 -0.06 -17.58 -32.28
CA GLU A 266 -0.59 -18.70 -31.50
C GLU A 266 -2.12 -18.66 -31.45
N SER A 267 -2.73 -17.51 -31.20
CA SER A 267 -4.18 -17.32 -31.18
C SER A 267 -4.82 -17.71 -32.51
N VAL A 268 -4.25 -17.24 -33.62
CA VAL A 268 -4.73 -17.60 -34.97
C VAL A 268 -4.61 -19.10 -35.21
N SER A 269 -3.46 -19.69 -34.88
CA SER A 269 -3.23 -21.12 -34.99
C SER A 269 -4.21 -21.95 -34.17
N TYR A 270 -4.44 -21.55 -32.91
CA TYR A 270 -5.41 -22.22 -32.04
C TYR A 270 -6.83 -22.06 -32.61
N THR A 271 -7.25 -20.85 -32.92
CA THR A 271 -8.63 -20.56 -33.34
C THR A 271 -9.00 -21.24 -34.67
N HIS A 272 -8.08 -21.24 -35.62
CA HIS A 272 -8.35 -21.76 -36.96
C HIS A 272 -7.98 -23.23 -37.15
N LEU A 273 -7.04 -23.78 -36.37
CA LEU A 273 -6.53 -25.13 -36.59
C LEU A 273 -6.86 -26.11 -35.45
N ARG A 274 -7.09 -25.64 -34.21
CA ARG A 274 -7.28 -26.50 -33.03
C ARG A 274 -8.59 -26.34 -32.30
N ALA A 275 -9.19 -25.14 -32.27
CA ALA A 275 -10.42 -24.88 -31.50
C ALA A 275 -11.63 -25.72 -31.93
N HIS A 276 -11.62 -26.25 -33.16
CA HIS A 276 -12.68 -27.10 -33.71
C HIS A 276 -12.46 -28.59 -33.51
N GLU A 277 -11.27 -29.01 -33.05
CA GLU A 277 -10.92 -30.42 -32.84
C GLU A 277 -11.35 -30.95 -31.45
N THR A 278 -11.67 -30.05 -30.49
CA THR A 278 -11.90 -30.40 -29.09
C THR A 278 -13.20 -31.13 -28.79
N VAL A 279 -14.08 -31.34 -29.74
CA VAL A 279 -15.36 -32.05 -29.52
C VAL A 279 -15.27 -33.55 -29.78
N LEU A 280 -14.19 -34.02 -30.41
CA LEU A 280 -14.02 -35.43 -30.79
C LEU A 280 -12.93 -36.17 -30.00
N ASP A 281 -12.06 -35.46 -29.27
CA ASP A 281 -10.92 -36.03 -28.53
C ASP A 281 -11.12 -36.01 -27.00
N LEU A 282 -12.32 -35.76 -26.54
CA LEU A 282 -12.79 -35.93 -25.13
C LEU A 282 -13.78 -37.08 -25.06
#